data_ee90ceb7d67a4d26b1f16022e4af6b88
#
_entry.id   ee90ceb7d67a4d26b1f16022e4af6b88
#
_cell.length_a   1.000
_cell.length_b   1.000
_cell.length_c   1.000
_cell.angle_alpha   90.00
_cell.angle_beta   90.00
_cell.angle_gamma   90.00
#
_symmetry.space_group_name_H-M   'P 1'
#
loop_
_entity.id
_entity.type
_entity.pdbx_description
1 polymer ?
#
loop_
_entity_poly.entity_id
_entity_poly.type
_entity_poly.pdbx_seq_one_letter_code
_entity_poly.pdbx_strand_id
1 'polypeptide(L)'
;MIKMIKGGVTAAKGFCAASTAAGIKYQNRQDMAMLYSEVPCAVAGTFTTNLVKAAPVKWDQKIVYESKKAQAVVINAGIANACTGEEGMRYCRQTAEKVGELLPVPEDQVLVASTGVIGMQLPMERSCAGIEAMVPALSGETESGHAAAQAIMTTDTHEKEIAVEVMLGGVPVTIGGMCKGSGMIHPNMCTMLSFVTTDAAIAQPLLLEALQADVCDTYNMISVDGDTSTNDTCLLLANGMAENPVISEKNEDYDRFCEALRTVNEYLAKQMAGDGEGATALFEVKVIGAETKEQAKIISKSVITSNLTKAAIYGHDANWGRILCAMGYSGAQFDPEKVDLFFESAAGKMQIIKDGVALDYSEEEATKILSEPEVTAIADIKMGTAEATAWGCDLTYDYVKINADYRS
;
A
#
# COMPACT_ATOMS: atom_id res chain seq x y z
N MET A 1 14.49 2.14 -18.99
CA MET A 1 13.28 1.30 -19.25
C MET A 1 13.10 0.42 -18.03
N ILE A 2 11.92 0.42 -17.42
CA ILE A 2 11.55 -0.43 -16.28
C ILE A 2 10.95 -1.71 -16.84
N LYS A 3 11.39 -2.86 -16.32
CA LYS A 3 10.94 -4.17 -16.75
C LYS A 3 10.29 -4.90 -15.57
N MET A 4 9.05 -5.31 -15.72
CA MET A 4 8.40 -6.21 -14.75
C MET A 4 9.07 -7.58 -14.80
N ILE A 5 9.38 -8.14 -13.65
CA ILE A 5 9.95 -9.48 -13.48
C ILE A 5 9.11 -10.30 -12.50
N LYS A 6 9.29 -11.61 -12.48
CA LYS A 6 8.59 -12.49 -11.54
C LYS A 6 9.17 -12.32 -10.13
N GLY A 7 8.31 -12.29 -9.11
CA GLY A 7 8.67 -12.27 -7.70
C GLY A 7 8.08 -11.08 -6.94
N GLY A 8 8.48 -10.96 -5.71
CA GLY A 8 8.11 -9.91 -4.76
C GLY A 8 9.34 -9.50 -3.95
N VAL A 9 9.23 -9.50 -2.63
CA VAL A 9 10.27 -9.02 -1.70
C VAL A 9 11.59 -9.81 -1.73
N THR A 10 11.62 -11.01 -2.26
CA THR A 10 12.84 -11.82 -2.42
C THR A 10 13.50 -11.67 -3.79
N ALA A 11 12.92 -10.87 -4.71
CA ALA A 11 13.49 -10.67 -6.03
C ALA A 11 14.80 -9.86 -6.01
N ALA A 12 14.94 -8.91 -5.09
CA ALA A 12 16.16 -8.14 -4.90
C ALA A 12 17.25 -9.01 -4.26
N LYS A 13 18.47 -8.91 -4.78
CA LYS A 13 19.62 -9.72 -4.35
C LYS A 13 19.89 -9.58 -2.85
N GLY A 14 20.11 -10.72 -2.16
CA GLY A 14 20.44 -10.79 -0.74
C GLY A 14 19.25 -10.61 0.21
N PHE A 15 18.02 -10.58 -0.31
CA PHE A 15 16.82 -10.65 0.52
C PHE A 15 16.27 -12.07 0.59
N CYS A 16 15.96 -12.49 1.80
CA CYS A 16 15.31 -13.76 2.12
C CYS A 16 13.98 -13.52 2.81
N ALA A 17 13.06 -14.45 2.67
CA ALA A 17 11.80 -14.46 3.39
C ALA A 17 11.50 -15.85 3.95
N ALA A 18 10.70 -15.89 5.00
CA ALA A 18 10.10 -17.10 5.55
C ALA A 18 8.71 -16.78 6.11
N SER A 19 7.89 -17.81 6.26
CA SER A 19 6.58 -17.70 6.89
C SER A 19 6.25 -18.95 7.68
N THR A 20 5.34 -18.83 8.65
CA THR A 20 4.92 -19.95 9.50
C THR A 20 3.51 -19.78 10.02
N ALA A 21 2.87 -20.88 10.39
CA ALA A 21 1.62 -20.94 11.13
C ALA A 21 1.92 -20.96 12.64
N ALA A 22 2.17 -19.79 13.23
CA ALA A 22 2.47 -19.67 14.66
C ALA A 22 1.23 -19.78 15.55
N GLY A 23 0.03 -19.62 14.96
CA GLY A 23 -1.23 -19.65 15.69
C GLY A 23 -1.45 -18.40 16.54
N ILE A 24 -1.04 -17.23 16.05
CA ILE A 24 -1.20 -15.93 16.74
C ILE A 24 -2.68 -15.71 17.09
N LYS A 25 -3.56 -15.81 16.10
CA LYS A 25 -5.02 -15.81 16.28
C LYS A 25 -5.67 -16.91 15.46
N TYR A 26 -5.16 -17.16 14.27
CA TYR A 26 -5.74 -18.11 13.32
C TYR A 26 -5.25 -19.52 13.58
N GLN A 27 -6.05 -20.51 13.17
CA GLN A 27 -5.65 -21.91 13.17
C GLN A 27 -5.54 -22.40 11.71
N ASN A 28 -4.55 -23.24 11.45
CA ASN A 28 -4.36 -23.89 10.14
C ASN A 28 -4.08 -22.96 8.96
N ARG A 29 -3.52 -21.76 9.22
CA ARG A 29 -2.99 -20.86 8.18
C ARG A 29 -1.70 -20.21 8.65
N GLN A 30 -0.88 -19.80 7.73
CA GLN A 30 0.28 -18.97 8.03
C GLN A 30 -0.18 -17.60 8.52
N ASP A 31 0.43 -17.12 9.60
CA ASP A 31 0.08 -15.87 10.27
C ASP A 31 1.29 -15.10 10.81
N MET A 32 2.50 -15.59 10.50
CA MET A 32 3.74 -14.85 10.70
C MET A 32 4.63 -14.92 9.46
N ALA A 33 5.30 -13.82 9.17
CA ALA A 33 6.32 -13.71 8.13
C ALA A 33 7.58 -13.01 8.68
N MET A 34 8.72 -13.32 8.10
CA MET A 34 9.99 -12.65 8.34
C MET A 34 10.64 -12.30 7.02
N LEU A 35 11.14 -11.06 6.91
CA LEU A 35 12.06 -10.62 5.87
C LEU A 35 13.44 -10.44 6.50
N TYR A 36 14.46 -10.85 5.80
CA TYR A 36 15.85 -10.75 6.23
C TYR A 36 16.73 -10.34 5.06
N SER A 37 17.68 -9.46 5.31
CA SER A 37 18.75 -9.13 4.37
C SER A 37 20.07 -9.71 4.85
N GLU A 38 20.85 -10.27 3.96
CA GLU A 38 22.20 -10.81 4.26
C GLU A 38 23.16 -9.74 4.80
N VAL A 39 22.91 -8.47 4.47
CA VAL A 39 23.68 -7.31 4.94
C VAL A 39 22.77 -6.21 5.47
N PRO A 40 23.25 -5.32 6.37
CA PRO A 40 22.43 -4.21 6.86
C PRO A 40 21.98 -3.29 5.73
N CYS A 41 20.69 -2.92 5.73
CA CYS A 41 20.07 -2.03 4.75
C CYS A 41 20.04 -0.58 5.23
N ALA A 42 20.18 0.38 4.32
CA ALA A 42 19.57 1.69 4.52
C ALA A 42 18.04 1.52 4.57
N VAL A 43 17.37 2.17 5.53
CA VAL A 43 15.91 2.03 5.70
C VAL A 43 15.20 3.35 5.58
N ALA A 44 14.06 3.32 4.87
CA ALA A 44 13.06 4.38 4.85
C ALA A 44 11.71 3.83 5.31
N GLY A 45 10.88 4.69 5.89
CA GLY A 45 9.56 4.30 6.32
C GLY A 45 8.60 5.49 6.39
N THR A 46 7.35 5.23 6.05
CA THR A 46 6.22 6.13 6.28
C THR A 46 5.18 5.42 7.14
N PHE A 47 4.49 6.18 7.98
CA PHE A 47 3.69 5.63 9.07
C PHE A 47 2.37 6.37 9.22
N THR A 48 1.36 5.72 9.80
CA THR A 48 0.07 6.33 10.07
C THR A 48 0.17 7.66 10.82
N THR A 49 -0.66 8.61 10.43
CA THR A 49 -0.87 9.87 11.15
C THR A 49 -1.95 9.76 12.22
N ASN A 50 -2.63 8.61 12.33
CA ASN A 50 -3.60 8.37 13.40
C ASN A 50 -2.94 8.63 14.77
N LEU A 51 -3.63 9.34 15.64
CA LEU A 51 -3.15 9.62 17.00
C LEU A 51 -3.07 8.34 17.85
N VAL A 52 -3.93 7.37 17.57
CA VAL A 52 -3.93 6.05 18.20
C VAL A 52 -2.95 5.14 17.45
N LYS A 53 -1.64 5.33 17.68
CA LYS A 53 -0.60 4.53 17.03
C LYS A 53 -0.34 3.23 17.76
N ALA A 54 -0.28 2.13 17.01
CA ALA A 54 0.16 0.84 17.50
C ALA A 54 1.62 0.87 17.99
N ALA A 55 1.97 -0.05 18.89
CA ALA A 55 3.33 -0.15 19.40
C ALA A 55 4.39 -0.41 18.31
N PRO A 56 4.16 -1.31 17.32
CA PRO A 56 5.07 -1.50 16.19
C PRO A 56 5.39 -0.21 15.43
N VAL A 57 4.39 0.63 15.18
CA VAL A 57 4.59 1.92 14.50
C VAL A 57 5.57 2.81 15.25
N LYS A 58 5.44 2.91 16.58
CA LYS A 58 6.33 3.71 17.42
C LYS A 58 7.74 3.10 17.48
N TRP A 59 7.85 1.78 17.49
CA TRP A 59 9.10 1.04 17.48
C TRP A 59 9.85 1.29 16.18
N ASP A 60 9.20 1.10 15.04
CA ASP A 60 9.80 1.25 13.72
C ASP A 60 10.16 2.70 13.41
N GLN A 61 9.36 3.68 13.84
CA GLN A 61 9.69 5.10 13.71
C GLN A 61 11.04 5.43 14.35
N LYS A 62 11.32 4.86 15.53
CA LYS A 62 12.60 5.06 16.21
C LYS A 62 13.76 4.49 15.37
N ILE A 63 13.63 3.28 14.85
CA ILE A 63 14.67 2.66 14.02
C ILE A 63 14.89 3.44 12.73
N VAL A 64 13.83 3.79 12.01
CA VAL A 64 13.92 4.51 10.72
C VAL A 64 14.56 5.89 10.86
N TYR A 65 14.19 6.64 11.91
CA TYR A 65 14.65 8.02 12.05
C TYR A 65 15.93 8.20 12.88
N GLU A 66 16.22 7.27 13.80
CA GLU A 66 17.41 7.33 14.66
C GLU A 66 18.53 6.40 14.16
N SER A 67 18.30 5.08 14.10
CA SER A 67 19.31 4.09 13.66
C SER A 67 19.57 4.16 12.16
N LYS A 68 18.53 4.43 11.36
CA LYS A 68 18.57 4.56 9.89
C LYS A 68 19.06 3.31 9.16
N LYS A 69 19.11 2.19 9.86
CA LYS A 69 19.50 0.88 9.37
C LYS A 69 18.52 -0.18 9.87
N ALA A 70 18.26 -1.17 9.02
CA ALA A 70 17.48 -2.35 9.37
C ALA A 70 18.04 -3.57 8.64
N GLN A 71 17.84 -4.77 9.20
CA GLN A 71 18.29 -6.00 8.57
C GLN A 71 17.24 -7.09 8.61
N ALA A 72 16.25 -6.99 9.51
CA ALA A 72 15.13 -7.91 9.59
C ALA A 72 13.81 -7.17 9.80
N VAL A 73 12.71 -7.76 9.33
CA VAL A 73 11.33 -7.35 9.61
C VAL A 73 10.55 -8.58 10.05
N VAL A 74 9.94 -8.53 11.23
CA VAL A 74 9.03 -9.59 11.71
C VAL A 74 7.60 -9.07 11.64
N ILE A 75 6.73 -9.84 11.00
CA ILE A 75 5.35 -9.44 10.72
C ILE A 75 4.41 -10.50 11.31
N ASN A 76 3.36 -10.06 11.99
CA ASN A 76 2.27 -10.96 12.40
C ASN A 76 0.91 -10.48 11.90
N ALA A 77 0.05 -11.42 11.51
CA ALA A 77 -1.34 -11.23 11.18
C ALA A 77 -2.26 -11.76 12.28
N GLY A 78 -3.41 -11.10 12.50
CA GLY A 78 -4.44 -11.50 13.44
C GLY A 78 -4.57 -10.64 14.70
N ILE A 79 -3.46 -10.08 15.20
CA ILE A 79 -3.44 -9.18 16.37
C ILE A 79 -2.61 -7.95 16.03
N ALA A 80 -3.21 -6.77 16.19
CA ALA A 80 -2.63 -5.49 15.77
C ALA A 80 -1.54 -4.94 16.71
N ASN A 81 -1.44 -5.44 17.94
CA ASN A 81 -0.60 -4.84 18.98
C ASN A 81 -0.83 -3.33 19.12
N ALA A 82 -2.09 -2.92 19.03
CA ALA A 82 -2.56 -1.55 19.21
C ALA A 82 -3.44 -1.46 20.46
N CYS A 83 -3.37 -0.35 21.18
CA CYS A 83 -4.04 -0.15 22.47
C CYS A 83 -3.67 -1.19 23.54
N THR A 84 -2.42 -1.64 23.52
CA THR A 84 -1.86 -2.70 24.41
C THR A 84 -1.03 -2.13 25.58
N GLY A 85 -1.00 -0.80 25.74
CA GLY A 85 -0.26 -0.12 26.79
C GLY A 85 1.26 -0.30 26.67
N GLU A 86 1.96 -0.30 27.80
CA GLU A 86 3.43 -0.49 27.84
C GLU A 86 3.86 -1.90 27.38
N GLU A 87 2.97 -2.88 27.58
CA GLU A 87 3.20 -4.25 27.13
C GLU A 87 3.46 -4.34 25.63
N GLY A 88 2.74 -3.55 24.82
CA GLY A 88 2.92 -3.52 23.38
C GLY A 88 4.34 -3.18 22.94
N MET A 89 4.99 -2.22 23.59
CA MET A 89 6.40 -1.89 23.33
C MET A 89 7.34 -2.97 23.84
N ARG A 90 6.99 -3.64 24.96
CA ARG A 90 7.75 -4.78 25.46
C ARG A 90 7.70 -5.93 24.46
N TYR A 91 6.57 -6.19 23.83
CA TYR A 91 6.44 -7.22 22.79
C TYR A 91 7.32 -6.92 21.56
N CYS A 92 7.39 -5.67 21.11
CA CYS A 92 8.30 -5.28 20.03
C CYS A 92 9.76 -5.57 20.40
N ARG A 93 10.17 -5.21 21.62
CA ARG A 93 11.53 -5.46 22.11
C ARG A 93 11.82 -6.96 22.19
N GLN A 94 10.92 -7.76 22.80
CA GLN A 94 11.10 -9.21 22.91
C GLN A 94 11.18 -9.88 21.53
N THR A 95 10.44 -9.38 20.55
CA THR A 95 10.53 -9.83 19.15
C THR A 95 11.93 -9.55 18.59
N ALA A 96 12.45 -8.33 18.78
CA ALA A 96 13.77 -7.94 18.31
C ALA A 96 14.90 -8.72 19.03
N GLU A 97 14.83 -8.86 20.36
CA GLU A 97 15.73 -9.68 21.16
C GLU A 97 15.77 -11.13 20.65
N LYS A 98 14.59 -11.71 20.38
CA LYS A 98 14.49 -13.08 19.87
C LYS A 98 15.13 -13.27 18.50
N VAL A 99 15.00 -12.30 17.61
CA VAL A 99 15.72 -12.30 16.31
C VAL A 99 17.23 -12.22 16.55
N GLY A 100 17.69 -11.32 17.43
CA GLY A 100 19.12 -11.15 17.77
C GLY A 100 19.77 -12.38 18.43
N GLU A 101 18.97 -13.22 19.13
CA GLU A 101 19.44 -14.50 19.66
C GLU A 101 19.76 -15.54 18.56
N LEU A 102 19.06 -15.46 17.43
CA LEU A 102 19.07 -16.48 16.38
C LEU A 102 19.85 -16.03 15.12
N LEU A 103 19.92 -14.73 14.89
CA LEU A 103 20.61 -14.11 13.74
C LEU A 103 21.58 -13.02 14.25
N PRO A 104 22.70 -12.76 13.55
CA PRO A 104 23.65 -11.73 13.93
C PRO A 104 23.10 -10.30 13.59
N VAL A 105 21.91 -9.99 14.10
CA VAL A 105 21.20 -8.71 13.85
C VAL A 105 21.03 -7.98 15.18
N PRO A 106 21.52 -6.73 15.30
CA PRO A 106 21.27 -5.89 16.47
C PRO A 106 19.76 -5.59 16.64
N GLU A 107 19.30 -5.50 17.90
CA GLU A 107 17.90 -5.20 18.22
C GLU A 107 17.36 -3.93 17.54
N ASP A 108 18.19 -2.89 17.45
CA ASP A 108 17.87 -1.61 16.81
C ASP A 108 17.92 -1.65 15.27
N GLN A 109 18.04 -2.84 14.69
CA GLN A 109 17.92 -3.11 13.26
C GLN A 109 16.82 -4.14 12.94
N VAL A 110 16.00 -4.48 13.91
CA VAL A 110 14.82 -5.37 13.74
C VAL A 110 13.55 -4.54 13.77
N LEU A 111 12.87 -4.47 12.64
CA LEU A 111 11.56 -3.85 12.49
C LEU A 111 10.45 -4.86 12.83
N VAL A 112 9.33 -4.35 13.32
CA VAL A 112 8.19 -5.19 13.74
C VAL A 112 6.90 -4.63 13.17
N ALA A 113 6.13 -5.43 12.48
CA ALA A 113 4.82 -5.03 11.97
C ALA A 113 3.72 -5.98 12.43
N SER A 114 2.57 -5.44 12.77
CA SER A 114 1.41 -6.20 13.23
C SER A 114 0.14 -5.74 12.57
N THR A 115 -0.80 -6.64 12.31
CA THR A 115 -2.12 -6.32 11.75
C THR A 115 -3.17 -7.27 12.31
N GLY A 116 -4.43 -6.80 12.41
CA GLY A 116 -5.56 -7.58 12.89
C GLY A 116 -6.33 -6.86 14.00
N VAL A 117 -6.76 -7.61 15.02
CA VAL A 117 -7.63 -7.11 16.08
C VAL A 117 -6.90 -6.15 17.01
N ILE A 118 -7.54 -5.00 17.30
CA ILE A 118 -7.09 -3.96 18.25
C ILE A 118 -7.47 -4.37 19.68
N GLY A 119 -6.59 -4.07 20.66
CA GLY A 119 -6.85 -4.30 22.10
C GLY A 119 -6.50 -5.68 22.63
N MET A 120 -6.18 -6.65 21.75
CA MET A 120 -5.70 -7.97 22.18
C MET A 120 -4.20 -7.95 22.46
N GLN A 121 -3.80 -8.68 23.50
CA GLN A 121 -2.39 -8.89 23.83
C GLN A 121 -1.77 -9.95 22.91
N LEU A 122 -0.52 -9.75 22.48
CA LEU A 122 0.20 -10.70 21.65
C LEU A 122 0.61 -11.95 22.47
N PRO A 123 0.37 -13.16 21.97
CA PRO A 123 0.84 -14.39 22.60
C PRO A 123 2.33 -14.58 22.34
N MET A 124 3.20 -13.94 23.12
CA MET A 124 4.64 -13.87 22.86
C MET A 124 5.33 -15.23 22.82
N GLU A 125 4.86 -16.21 23.58
CA GLU A 125 5.37 -17.58 23.51
C GLU A 125 5.23 -18.15 22.08
N ARG A 126 4.05 -17.95 21.45
CA ARG A 126 3.79 -18.38 20.07
C ARG A 126 4.58 -17.53 19.06
N SER A 127 4.68 -16.22 19.31
CA SER A 127 5.46 -15.33 18.44
C SER A 127 6.94 -15.71 18.43
N CYS A 128 7.53 -16.00 19.60
CA CYS A 128 8.92 -16.44 19.69
C CYS A 128 9.14 -17.82 19.04
N ALA A 129 8.23 -18.77 19.26
CA ALA A 129 8.29 -20.07 18.58
C ALA A 129 8.17 -19.94 17.05
N GLY A 130 7.33 -19.00 16.58
CA GLY A 130 7.22 -18.66 15.15
C GLY A 130 8.54 -18.12 14.58
N ILE A 131 9.24 -17.24 15.30
CA ILE A 131 10.56 -16.74 14.89
C ILE A 131 11.58 -17.88 14.82
N GLU A 132 11.60 -18.76 15.84
CA GLU A 132 12.47 -19.95 15.86
C GLU A 132 12.25 -20.89 14.67
N ALA A 133 10.99 -21.02 14.23
CA ALA A 133 10.64 -21.84 13.08
C ALA A 133 11.02 -21.16 11.75
N MET A 134 10.90 -19.82 11.65
CA MET A 134 11.16 -19.09 10.42
C MET A 134 12.65 -18.93 10.12
N VAL A 135 13.51 -18.72 11.13
CA VAL A 135 14.95 -18.48 10.91
C VAL A 135 15.62 -19.58 10.07
N PRO A 136 15.51 -20.89 10.36
CA PRO A 136 16.10 -21.93 9.53
C PRO A 136 15.42 -22.11 8.17
N ALA A 137 14.23 -21.53 7.97
CA ALA A 137 13.47 -21.59 6.73
C ALA A 137 13.66 -20.34 5.81
N LEU A 138 14.47 -19.36 6.23
CA LEU A 138 14.77 -18.20 5.43
C LEU A 138 15.40 -18.59 4.07
N SER A 139 14.80 -18.12 2.99
CA SER A 139 15.23 -18.42 1.64
C SER A 139 15.01 -17.23 0.70
N GLY A 140 15.93 -17.05 -0.26
CA GLY A 140 15.80 -16.06 -1.35
C GLY A 140 14.93 -16.51 -2.52
N GLU A 141 14.33 -17.70 -2.45
CA GLU A 141 13.48 -18.21 -3.52
C GLU A 141 12.17 -17.43 -3.62
N THR A 142 11.64 -17.31 -4.85
CA THR A 142 10.38 -16.57 -5.11
C THR A 142 9.22 -17.12 -4.29
N GLU A 143 9.16 -18.42 -4.10
CA GLU A 143 8.11 -19.11 -3.34
C GLU A 143 8.09 -18.69 -1.87
N SER A 144 9.26 -18.36 -1.29
CA SER A 144 9.36 -17.88 0.10
C SER A 144 8.83 -16.46 0.24
N GLY A 145 9.10 -15.58 -0.75
CA GLY A 145 8.51 -14.24 -0.84
C GLY A 145 6.99 -14.30 -0.97
N HIS A 146 6.50 -15.15 -1.87
CA HIS A 146 5.07 -15.40 -2.07
C HIS A 146 4.37 -15.91 -0.82
N ALA A 147 4.95 -16.88 -0.13
CA ALA A 147 4.41 -17.40 1.12
C ALA A 147 4.39 -16.32 2.23
N ALA A 148 5.38 -15.43 2.26
CA ALA A 148 5.39 -14.29 3.17
C ALA A 148 4.24 -13.31 2.86
N ALA A 149 4.00 -13.01 1.57
CA ALA A 149 2.87 -12.16 1.16
C ALA A 149 1.51 -12.77 1.56
N GLN A 150 1.36 -14.08 1.45
CA GLN A 150 0.15 -14.78 1.93
C GLN A 150 0.00 -14.75 3.45
N ALA A 151 1.10 -14.89 4.21
CA ALA A 151 1.08 -14.96 5.66
C ALA A 151 0.66 -13.64 6.34
N ILE A 152 0.85 -12.50 5.68
CA ILE A 152 0.48 -11.18 6.22
C ILE A 152 -0.97 -10.76 5.95
N MET A 153 -1.69 -11.50 5.14
CA MET A 153 -3.11 -11.23 4.80
C MET A 153 -4.02 -11.35 6.04
N THR A 154 -5.13 -10.59 6.02
CA THR A 154 -6.21 -10.71 7.01
C THR A 154 -7.54 -11.02 6.35
N THR A 155 -8.20 -10.02 5.81
CA THR A 155 -9.45 -10.10 5.04
C THR A 155 -9.20 -10.02 3.53
N ASP A 156 -7.96 -9.89 3.12
CA ASP A 156 -7.52 -9.89 1.73
C ASP A 156 -7.96 -11.20 1.03
N THR A 157 -8.37 -11.11 -0.24
CA THR A 157 -8.81 -12.29 -1.03
C THR A 157 -7.65 -12.95 -1.78
N HIS A 158 -6.57 -12.20 -2.03
CA HIS A 158 -5.35 -12.68 -2.69
C HIS A 158 -4.12 -11.92 -2.18
N GLU A 159 -2.96 -12.54 -2.32
CA GLU A 159 -1.67 -11.91 -2.06
C GLU A 159 -1.35 -10.85 -3.11
N LYS A 160 -0.61 -9.81 -2.67
CA LYS A 160 -0.24 -8.65 -3.49
C LYS A 160 1.27 -8.52 -3.50
N GLU A 161 1.89 -8.84 -4.61
CA GLU A 161 3.34 -8.77 -4.80
C GLU A 161 3.71 -8.35 -6.23
N ILE A 162 4.88 -7.74 -6.39
CA ILE A 162 5.45 -7.30 -7.67
C ILE A 162 6.95 -7.17 -7.55
N ALA A 163 7.66 -7.35 -8.66
CA ALA A 163 9.06 -6.96 -8.79
C ALA A 163 9.34 -6.31 -10.14
N VAL A 164 10.26 -5.36 -10.15
CA VAL A 164 10.74 -4.67 -11.35
C VAL A 164 12.27 -4.60 -11.36
N GLU A 165 12.82 -4.55 -12.57
CA GLU A 165 14.24 -4.31 -12.83
C GLU A 165 14.42 -2.96 -13.54
N VAL A 166 15.42 -2.19 -13.12
CA VAL A 166 15.79 -0.91 -13.72
C VAL A 166 17.31 -0.79 -13.83
N MET A 167 17.82 -0.12 -14.86
CA MET A 167 19.26 0.13 -15.04
C MET A 167 19.65 1.42 -14.32
N LEU A 168 20.55 1.32 -13.32
CA LEU A 168 21.12 2.45 -12.57
C LEU A 168 22.63 2.42 -12.65
N GLY A 169 23.24 3.50 -13.17
CA GLY A 169 24.68 3.55 -13.39
C GLY A 169 25.23 2.43 -14.29
N GLY A 170 24.42 1.89 -15.20
CA GLY A 170 24.79 0.77 -16.08
C GLY A 170 24.65 -0.62 -15.43
N VAL A 171 24.12 -0.71 -14.20
CA VAL A 171 23.93 -1.96 -13.46
C VAL A 171 22.43 -2.27 -13.34
N PRO A 172 21.99 -3.52 -13.55
CA PRO A 172 20.61 -3.90 -13.28
C PRO A 172 20.35 -3.90 -11.77
N VAL A 173 19.31 -3.17 -11.33
CA VAL A 173 18.85 -3.06 -9.95
C VAL A 173 17.42 -3.56 -9.87
N THR A 174 17.14 -4.32 -8.85
CA THR A 174 15.79 -4.87 -8.59
C THR A 174 15.11 -4.13 -7.47
N ILE A 175 13.80 -3.84 -7.66
CA ILE A 175 12.89 -3.39 -6.60
C ILE A 175 11.74 -4.39 -6.54
N GLY A 176 11.54 -5.01 -5.39
CA GLY A 176 10.46 -5.94 -5.14
C GLY A 176 9.57 -5.48 -3.99
N GLY A 177 8.30 -5.81 -4.01
CA GLY A 177 7.39 -5.40 -2.95
C GLY A 177 6.30 -6.42 -2.69
N MET A 178 5.77 -6.40 -1.47
CA MET A 178 4.53 -7.06 -1.08
C MET A 178 3.72 -6.14 -0.18
N CYS A 179 2.39 -6.29 -0.20
CA CYS A 179 1.53 -5.56 0.71
C CYS A 179 0.30 -6.37 1.12
N LYS A 180 -0.38 -5.88 2.15
CA LYS A 180 -1.71 -6.34 2.55
C LYS A 180 -2.59 -5.14 2.87
N GLY A 181 -3.88 -5.31 2.61
CA GLY A 181 -4.92 -4.35 2.94
C GLY A 181 -6.18 -4.62 2.13
N SER A 182 -7.33 -4.62 2.82
CA SER A 182 -8.65 -4.87 2.26
C SER A 182 -9.73 -4.07 3.00
N GLY A 183 -9.65 -3.94 4.34
CA GLY A 183 -10.51 -3.09 5.17
C GLY A 183 -9.72 -2.12 6.04
N MET A 184 -10.41 -1.08 6.56
CA MET A 184 -9.82 0.05 7.27
C MET A 184 -8.75 0.72 6.39
N ILE A 185 -9.12 1.08 5.14
CA ILE A 185 -8.23 1.62 4.12
C ILE A 185 -8.66 3.04 3.73
N HIS A 186 -8.02 4.04 4.31
CA HIS A 186 -8.04 5.45 3.92
C HIS A 186 -6.73 6.13 4.33
N PRO A 187 -5.63 5.93 3.59
CA PRO A 187 -4.34 6.43 3.97
C PRO A 187 -4.27 7.96 4.02
N ASN A 188 -3.76 8.44 5.17
CA ASN A 188 -3.20 9.78 5.28
C ASN A 188 -1.79 9.61 5.83
N MET A 189 -0.81 9.31 4.96
CA MET A 189 0.56 8.84 5.24
C MET A 189 0.69 7.35 5.58
N CYS A 190 -0.16 6.48 5.03
CA CYS A 190 -0.24 5.01 4.97
C CYS A 190 -1.41 4.40 5.76
N THR A 191 -2.26 3.57 5.09
CA THR A 191 -3.27 2.70 5.74
C THR A 191 -3.12 1.28 5.22
N MET A 192 -2.04 0.56 5.64
CA MET A 192 -1.76 -0.79 5.17
C MET A 192 -0.43 -1.26 5.73
N LEU A 193 -0.06 -2.49 5.47
CA LEU A 193 1.33 -2.93 5.58
C LEU A 193 1.90 -3.12 4.18
N SER A 194 2.97 -2.41 3.86
CA SER A 194 3.74 -2.59 2.64
C SER A 194 5.23 -2.68 2.95
N PHE A 195 5.87 -3.65 2.33
CA PHE A 195 7.28 -3.93 2.47
C PHE A 195 7.90 -3.93 1.08
N VAL A 196 8.84 -3.03 0.87
CA VAL A 196 9.58 -2.90 -0.39
C VAL A 196 11.05 -3.15 -0.13
N THR A 197 11.66 -3.97 -0.94
CA THR A 197 13.08 -4.35 -0.89
C THR A 197 13.77 -3.94 -2.18
N THR A 198 15.02 -3.52 -2.08
CA THR A 198 15.85 -3.24 -3.25
C THR A 198 17.31 -3.53 -2.97
N ASP A 199 18.00 -4.04 -3.98
CA ASP A 199 19.44 -4.21 -3.96
C ASP A 199 20.21 -2.94 -4.39
N ALA A 200 19.52 -1.82 -4.61
CA ALA A 200 20.12 -0.53 -4.92
C ALA A 200 21.08 -0.04 -3.84
N ALA A 201 22.23 0.51 -4.25
CA ALA A 201 23.11 1.32 -3.42
C ALA A 201 22.63 2.78 -3.49
N ILE A 202 21.94 3.25 -2.43
CA ILE A 202 21.39 4.61 -2.33
C ILE A 202 21.56 5.17 -0.91
N ALA A 203 21.88 6.45 -0.80
CA ALA A 203 22.02 7.13 0.49
C ALA A 203 20.67 7.21 1.22
N GLN A 204 20.64 6.88 2.51
CA GLN A 204 19.42 6.81 3.32
C GLN A 204 18.55 8.09 3.27
N PRO A 205 19.08 9.31 3.30
CA PRO A 205 18.23 10.50 3.18
C PRO A 205 17.49 10.59 1.84
N LEU A 206 18.11 10.18 0.74
CA LEU A 206 17.46 10.15 -0.58
C LEU A 206 16.45 9.01 -0.68
N LEU A 207 16.75 7.86 -0.08
CA LEU A 207 15.81 6.75 0.01
C LEU A 207 14.52 7.15 0.75
N LEU A 208 14.67 7.86 1.87
CA LEU A 208 13.54 8.36 2.66
C LEU A 208 12.75 9.42 1.88
N GLU A 209 13.43 10.35 1.22
CA GLU A 209 12.78 11.38 0.40
C GLU A 209 12.01 10.77 -0.78
N ALA A 210 12.60 9.79 -1.48
CA ALA A 210 11.95 9.08 -2.57
C ALA A 210 10.66 8.39 -2.09
N LEU A 211 10.72 7.65 -0.96
CA LEU A 211 9.54 6.98 -0.42
C LEU A 211 8.46 7.97 0.02
N GLN A 212 8.82 9.03 0.73
CA GLN A 212 7.86 10.04 1.20
C GLN A 212 7.15 10.75 0.06
N ALA A 213 7.88 11.11 -0.99
CA ALA A 213 7.32 11.74 -2.18
C ALA A 213 6.37 10.78 -2.93
N ASP A 214 6.77 9.52 -3.06
CA ASP A 214 6.01 8.52 -3.80
C ASP A 214 4.71 8.12 -3.10
N VAL A 215 4.74 7.90 -1.79
CA VAL A 215 3.57 7.54 -0.98
C VAL A 215 2.46 8.59 -1.09
N CYS A 216 2.80 9.87 -1.24
CA CYS A 216 1.83 10.95 -1.42
C CYS A 216 1.00 10.81 -2.71
N ASP A 217 1.53 10.13 -3.71
CA ASP A 217 0.90 9.96 -5.03
C ASP A 217 0.40 8.52 -5.28
N THR A 218 0.66 7.60 -4.36
CA THR A 218 0.28 6.19 -4.46
C THR A 218 -0.65 5.80 -3.31
N TYR A 219 -0.10 5.31 -2.22
CA TYR A 219 -0.90 4.83 -1.09
C TYR A 219 -1.83 5.90 -0.48
N ASN A 220 -1.42 7.18 -0.41
CA ASN A 220 -2.29 8.24 0.06
C ASN A 220 -3.45 8.58 -0.91
N MET A 221 -3.43 8.00 -2.08
CA MET A 221 -4.47 8.19 -3.10
C MET A 221 -5.45 7.02 -3.21
N ILE A 222 -5.42 6.06 -2.26
CA ILE A 222 -6.43 4.99 -2.20
C ILE A 222 -7.45 5.20 -1.08
N SER A 223 -8.63 4.57 -1.20
CA SER A 223 -9.60 4.44 -0.12
C SER A 223 -10.56 3.28 -0.37
N VAL A 224 -10.81 2.46 0.65
CA VAL A 224 -11.89 1.46 0.65
C VAL A 224 -13.09 1.96 1.42
N ASP A 225 -12.92 2.40 2.66
CA ASP A 225 -14.00 2.69 3.61
C ASP A 225 -13.91 4.05 4.32
N GLY A 226 -12.85 4.83 4.06
CA GLY A 226 -12.66 6.13 4.68
C GLY A 226 -12.02 6.09 6.06
N ASP A 227 -11.67 4.90 6.59
CA ASP A 227 -11.13 4.73 7.94
C ASP A 227 -9.60 4.58 7.93
N THR A 228 -8.90 5.41 8.72
CA THR A 228 -7.43 5.38 8.85
C THR A 228 -7.01 4.46 10.00
N SER A 229 -6.19 3.45 9.70
CA SER A 229 -5.75 2.44 10.65
C SER A 229 -4.74 2.96 11.68
N THR A 230 -4.59 2.22 12.77
CA THR A 230 -3.61 2.44 13.84
C THR A 230 -2.22 1.90 13.52
N ASN A 231 -2.10 1.05 12.49
CA ASN A 231 -0.92 0.21 12.24
C ASN A 231 -0.18 0.52 10.94
N ASP A 232 -0.69 1.43 10.14
CA ASP A 232 -0.18 1.65 8.79
C ASP A 232 1.30 1.92 8.74
N THR A 233 1.97 1.14 7.90
CA THR A 233 3.42 1.14 7.79
C THR A 233 3.82 0.77 6.37
N CYS A 234 4.61 1.63 5.70
CA CYS A 234 5.32 1.31 4.47
C CYS A 234 6.82 1.38 4.76
N LEU A 235 7.52 0.26 4.56
CA LEU A 235 8.97 0.16 4.76
C LEU A 235 9.67 -0.11 3.43
N LEU A 236 10.79 0.59 3.20
CA LEU A 236 11.67 0.40 2.06
C LEU A 236 13.08 0.12 2.56
N LEU A 237 13.61 -1.07 2.23
CA LEU A 237 14.93 -1.53 2.63
C LEU A 237 15.84 -1.60 1.40
N ALA A 238 17.00 -0.95 1.46
CA ALA A 238 18.00 -0.93 0.38
C ALA A 238 19.34 -1.46 0.90
N ASN A 239 19.80 -2.61 0.39
CA ASN A 239 20.99 -3.30 0.89
C ASN A 239 22.26 -3.05 0.07
N GLY A 240 22.17 -2.45 -1.12
CA GLY A 240 23.30 -2.10 -1.96
C GLY A 240 23.97 -3.28 -2.69
N MET A 241 23.41 -4.47 -2.66
CA MET A 241 24.04 -5.69 -3.22
C MET A 241 23.99 -5.77 -4.75
N ALA A 242 23.31 -4.85 -5.43
CA ALA A 242 23.44 -4.69 -6.88
C ALA A 242 24.80 -4.12 -7.29
N GLU A 243 25.49 -3.44 -6.36
CA GLU A 243 26.81 -2.83 -6.59
C GLU A 243 26.78 -1.71 -7.66
N ASN A 244 25.63 -1.07 -7.87
CA ASN A 244 25.55 0.14 -8.69
C ASN A 244 26.32 1.29 -8.03
N PRO A 245 26.77 2.31 -8.80
CA PRO A 245 27.30 3.53 -8.20
C PRO A 245 26.33 4.09 -7.18
N VAL A 246 26.85 4.42 -5.97
CA VAL A 246 25.98 4.90 -4.88
C VAL A 246 25.25 6.17 -5.30
N ILE A 247 23.93 6.14 -5.26
CA ILE A 247 23.08 7.31 -5.49
C ILE A 247 23.17 8.20 -4.24
N SER A 248 23.99 9.25 -4.30
CA SER A 248 24.25 10.20 -3.20
C SER A 248 23.73 11.61 -3.46
N GLU A 249 23.19 11.87 -4.64
CA GLU A 249 22.58 13.13 -5.07
C GLU A 249 21.41 12.88 -6.05
N LYS A 250 20.58 13.89 -6.26
CA LYS A 250 19.47 13.84 -7.23
C LYS A 250 20.04 13.99 -8.65
N ASN A 251 20.24 12.88 -9.30
CA ASN A 251 20.71 12.75 -10.67
C ASN A 251 19.76 11.87 -11.49
N GLU A 252 20.10 11.56 -12.72
CA GLU A 252 19.29 10.73 -13.61
C GLU A 252 19.02 9.31 -13.04
N ASP A 253 19.97 8.73 -12.33
CA ASP A 253 19.76 7.41 -11.68
C ASP A 253 18.81 7.51 -10.49
N TYR A 254 18.82 8.63 -9.74
CA TYR A 254 17.82 8.89 -8.72
C TYR A 254 16.40 9.01 -9.31
N ASP A 255 16.27 9.75 -10.41
CA ASP A 255 14.97 9.91 -11.07
C ASP A 255 14.43 8.56 -11.60
N ARG A 256 15.30 7.74 -12.20
CA ARG A 256 14.97 6.38 -12.63
C ARG A 256 14.60 5.45 -11.46
N PHE A 257 15.30 5.58 -10.34
CA PHE A 257 14.96 4.85 -9.12
C PHE A 257 13.57 5.23 -8.63
N CYS A 258 13.26 6.53 -8.56
CA CYS A 258 11.93 7.02 -8.17
C CYS A 258 10.82 6.54 -9.11
N GLU A 259 11.07 6.51 -10.43
CA GLU A 259 10.13 5.99 -11.41
C GLU A 259 9.86 4.49 -11.22
N ALA A 260 10.91 3.70 -10.94
CA ALA A 260 10.78 2.27 -10.67
C ALA A 260 10.06 2.00 -9.33
N LEU A 261 10.37 2.76 -8.29
CA LEU A 261 9.66 2.71 -7.00
C LEU A 261 8.18 3.06 -7.17
N ARG A 262 7.87 4.09 -7.97
CA ARG A 262 6.50 4.47 -8.33
C ARG A 262 5.76 3.31 -8.99
N THR A 263 6.39 2.61 -9.93
CA THR A 263 5.78 1.46 -10.62
C THR A 263 5.38 0.36 -9.63
N VAL A 264 6.25 0.07 -8.66
CA VAL A 264 5.95 -0.92 -7.60
C VAL A 264 4.82 -0.47 -6.70
N ASN A 265 4.92 0.75 -6.14
CA ASN A 265 3.95 1.22 -5.15
C ASN A 265 2.57 1.53 -5.75
N GLU A 266 2.51 2.03 -6.99
CA GLU A 266 1.24 2.25 -7.69
C GLU A 266 0.52 0.93 -7.95
N TYR A 267 1.25 -0.09 -8.42
CA TYR A 267 0.68 -1.43 -8.61
C TYR A 267 0.11 -1.98 -7.30
N LEU A 268 0.89 -1.94 -6.20
CA LEU A 268 0.47 -2.45 -4.90
C LEU A 268 -0.73 -1.65 -4.34
N ALA A 269 -0.74 -0.32 -4.51
CA ALA A 269 -1.85 0.54 -4.11
C ALA A 269 -3.15 0.20 -4.86
N LYS A 270 -3.08 0.00 -6.19
CA LYS A 270 -4.22 -0.43 -7.01
C LYS A 270 -4.75 -1.80 -6.59
N GLN A 271 -3.84 -2.76 -6.32
CA GLN A 271 -4.25 -4.10 -5.84
C GLN A 271 -4.99 -4.03 -4.50
N MET A 272 -4.54 -3.18 -3.56
CA MET A 272 -5.24 -2.99 -2.30
C MET A 272 -6.60 -2.32 -2.47
N ALA A 273 -6.69 -1.30 -3.32
CA ALA A 273 -7.96 -0.61 -3.58
C ALA A 273 -8.98 -1.52 -4.25
N GLY A 274 -8.54 -2.34 -5.22
CA GLY A 274 -9.41 -3.29 -5.94
C GLY A 274 -9.82 -4.51 -5.11
N ASP A 275 -9.03 -4.90 -4.11
CA ASP A 275 -9.33 -6.00 -3.19
C ASP A 275 -9.99 -5.50 -1.87
N GLY A 276 -10.74 -4.39 -1.93
CA GLY A 276 -11.51 -3.92 -0.79
C GLY A 276 -12.50 -4.98 -0.30
N GLU A 277 -12.77 -5.03 1.02
CA GLU A 277 -13.68 -6.01 1.62
C GLU A 277 -15.04 -6.06 0.89
N GLY A 278 -15.30 -7.19 0.23
CA GLY A 278 -16.50 -7.43 -0.55
C GLY A 278 -16.61 -6.64 -1.86
N ALA A 279 -15.53 -5.99 -2.31
CA ALA A 279 -15.50 -5.24 -3.57
C ALA A 279 -15.67 -6.15 -4.80
N THR A 280 -16.29 -5.61 -5.85
CA THR A 280 -16.46 -6.28 -7.14
C THR A 280 -15.79 -5.53 -8.29
N ALA A 281 -15.43 -4.26 -8.10
CA ALA A 281 -14.75 -3.44 -9.09
C ALA A 281 -13.75 -2.47 -8.47
N LEU A 282 -12.59 -2.33 -9.11
CA LEU A 282 -11.67 -1.21 -8.91
C LEU A 282 -12.28 0.05 -9.55
N PHE A 283 -12.40 1.11 -8.77
CA PHE A 283 -12.88 2.40 -9.24
C PHE A 283 -11.76 3.44 -9.21
N GLU A 284 -11.32 3.87 -10.38
CA GLU A 284 -10.31 4.90 -10.56
C GLU A 284 -10.97 6.25 -10.85
N VAL A 285 -10.49 7.33 -10.24
CA VAL A 285 -10.91 8.69 -10.54
C VAL A 285 -9.70 9.53 -10.94
N LYS A 286 -9.63 9.89 -12.21
CA LYS A 286 -8.62 10.76 -12.78
C LYS A 286 -9.15 12.17 -12.96
N VAL A 287 -8.56 13.14 -12.25
CA VAL A 287 -8.84 14.57 -12.44
C VAL A 287 -7.71 15.17 -13.26
N ILE A 288 -8.06 15.79 -14.39
CA ILE A 288 -7.13 16.45 -15.30
C ILE A 288 -7.52 17.92 -15.45
N GLY A 289 -6.62 18.72 -16.04
CA GLY A 289 -6.89 20.13 -16.27
C GLY A 289 -6.94 20.98 -14.99
N ALA A 290 -6.32 20.56 -13.90
CA ALA A 290 -6.26 21.29 -12.65
C ALA A 290 -5.18 22.38 -12.66
N GLU A 291 -5.34 23.43 -11.84
CA GLU A 291 -4.30 24.45 -11.64
C GLU A 291 -3.10 23.90 -10.89
N THR A 292 -3.36 23.03 -9.92
CA THR A 292 -2.32 22.39 -9.10
C THR A 292 -2.61 20.90 -8.92
N LYS A 293 -1.56 20.10 -8.71
CA LYS A 293 -1.69 18.69 -8.42
C LYS A 293 -2.50 18.44 -7.12
N GLU A 294 -2.33 19.30 -6.13
CA GLU A 294 -3.08 19.19 -4.86
C GLU A 294 -4.58 19.39 -5.08
N GLN A 295 -4.99 20.35 -5.91
CA GLN A 295 -6.39 20.52 -6.31
C GLN A 295 -6.95 19.24 -6.93
N ALA A 296 -6.23 18.63 -7.88
CA ALA A 296 -6.64 17.38 -8.51
C ALA A 296 -6.74 16.23 -7.52
N LYS A 297 -5.79 16.11 -6.56
CA LYS A 297 -5.81 15.10 -5.48
C LYS A 297 -7.03 15.23 -4.58
N ILE A 298 -7.32 16.43 -4.11
CA ILE A 298 -8.46 16.70 -3.23
C ILE A 298 -9.76 16.28 -3.91
N ILE A 299 -9.94 16.65 -5.18
CA ILE A 299 -11.15 16.35 -5.95
C ILE A 299 -11.25 14.83 -6.19
N SER A 300 -10.21 14.18 -6.73
CA SER A 300 -10.24 12.75 -7.05
C SER A 300 -10.48 11.90 -5.80
N LYS A 301 -9.83 12.26 -4.69
CA LYS A 301 -10.00 11.55 -3.41
C LYS A 301 -11.40 11.72 -2.83
N SER A 302 -12.01 12.90 -2.96
CA SER A 302 -13.41 13.15 -2.55
C SER A 302 -14.39 12.25 -3.28
N VAL A 303 -14.18 12.02 -4.58
CA VAL A 303 -15.07 11.18 -5.39
C VAL A 303 -14.96 9.70 -5.01
N ILE A 304 -13.75 9.15 -4.87
CA ILE A 304 -13.59 7.73 -4.50
C ILE A 304 -14.07 7.40 -3.08
N THR A 305 -14.18 8.40 -2.20
CA THR A 305 -14.66 8.22 -0.82
C THR A 305 -16.17 8.43 -0.67
N SER A 306 -16.85 8.88 -1.72
CA SER A 306 -18.30 9.10 -1.71
C SER A 306 -19.06 7.77 -1.70
N ASN A 307 -19.73 7.45 -0.59
CA ASN A 307 -20.56 6.25 -0.48
C ASN A 307 -21.64 6.17 -1.58
N LEU A 308 -22.23 7.31 -1.96
CA LEU A 308 -23.23 7.34 -3.03
C LEU A 308 -22.61 7.02 -4.39
N THR A 309 -21.40 7.52 -4.66
CA THR A 309 -20.67 7.21 -5.90
C THR A 309 -20.28 5.72 -5.91
N LYS A 310 -19.67 5.21 -4.84
CA LYS A 310 -19.28 3.80 -4.70
C LYS A 310 -20.48 2.86 -4.89
N ALA A 311 -21.66 3.20 -4.33
CA ALA A 311 -22.90 2.44 -4.52
C ALA A 311 -23.44 2.52 -5.96
N ALA A 312 -23.22 3.63 -6.68
CA ALA A 312 -23.56 3.74 -8.09
C ALA A 312 -22.68 2.84 -8.96
N ILE A 313 -21.36 2.78 -8.68
CA ILE A 313 -20.44 1.86 -9.37
C ILE A 313 -20.87 0.41 -9.16
N TYR A 314 -21.20 0.01 -7.92
CA TYR A 314 -21.76 -1.33 -7.64
C TYR A 314 -23.03 -1.63 -8.45
N GLY A 315 -23.91 -0.64 -8.60
CA GLY A 315 -25.16 -0.76 -9.36
C GLY A 315 -25.00 -0.60 -10.88
N HIS A 316 -23.78 -0.42 -11.39
CA HIS A 316 -23.48 -0.11 -12.79
C HIS A 316 -24.27 1.11 -13.29
N ASP A 317 -24.56 2.07 -12.39
CA ASP A 317 -25.30 3.29 -12.66
C ASP A 317 -24.33 4.44 -13.00
N ALA A 318 -24.43 4.96 -14.22
CA ALA A 318 -23.62 6.09 -14.70
C ALA A 318 -24.00 7.41 -14.01
N ASN A 319 -24.07 7.40 -12.69
CA ASN A 319 -24.58 8.50 -11.87
C ASN A 319 -23.60 9.66 -11.76
N TRP A 320 -23.47 10.39 -12.86
CA TRP A 320 -22.61 11.58 -12.95
C TRP A 320 -22.98 12.65 -11.91
N GLY A 321 -24.24 12.73 -11.50
CA GLY A 321 -24.69 13.71 -10.49
C GLY A 321 -24.04 13.48 -9.13
N ARG A 322 -23.83 12.20 -8.73
CA ARG A 322 -23.10 11.85 -7.48
C ARG A 322 -21.63 12.20 -7.57
N ILE A 323 -21.02 12.03 -8.74
CA ILE A 323 -19.60 12.41 -8.96
C ILE A 323 -19.44 13.92 -8.87
N LEU A 324 -20.24 14.71 -9.61
CA LEU A 324 -20.17 16.18 -9.54
C LEU A 324 -20.48 16.70 -8.13
N CYS A 325 -21.43 16.09 -7.44
CA CYS A 325 -21.71 16.41 -6.04
C CYS A 325 -20.48 16.18 -5.15
N ALA A 326 -19.80 15.03 -5.30
CA ALA A 326 -18.58 14.72 -4.54
C ALA A 326 -17.42 15.65 -4.88
N MET A 327 -17.27 16.04 -6.14
CA MET A 327 -16.32 17.08 -6.54
C MET A 327 -16.66 18.42 -5.87
N GLY A 328 -17.96 18.81 -5.87
CA GLY A 328 -18.43 20.12 -5.37
C GLY A 328 -18.22 20.32 -3.86
N TYR A 329 -18.31 19.27 -3.03
CA TYR A 329 -18.03 19.36 -1.61
C TYR A 329 -16.58 18.99 -1.21
N SER A 330 -15.72 18.74 -2.17
CA SER A 330 -14.33 18.33 -1.91
C SER A 330 -13.49 19.35 -1.13
N GLY A 331 -13.90 20.63 -1.14
CA GLY A 331 -13.16 21.76 -0.59
C GLY A 331 -12.24 22.45 -1.60
N ALA A 332 -11.95 21.82 -2.74
CA ALA A 332 -11.22 22.47 -3.82
C ALA A 332 -12.14 23.41 -4.62
N GLN A 333 -11.56 24.49 -5.16
CA GLN A 333 -12.31 25.45 -5.99
C GLN A 333 -12.17 25.07 -7.46
N PHE A 334 -13.26 25.02 -8.18
CA PHE A 334 -13.31 24.85 -9.64
C PHE A 334 -14.63 25.42 -10.18
N ASP A 335 -14.70 25.61 -11.50
CA ASP A 335 -15.91 26.10 -12.18
C ASP A 335 -16.75 24.87 -12.65
N PRO A 336 -17.86 24.56 -11.99
CA PRO A 336 -18.67 23.39 -12.35
C PRO A 336 -19.30 23.48 -13.73
N GLU A 337 -19.45 24.71 -14.29
CA GLU A 337 -20.03 24.93 -15.62
C GLU A 337 -19.04 24.63 -16.76
N LYS A 338 -17.78 24.30 -16.43
CA LYS A 338 -16.73 23.94 -17.40
C LYS A 338 -16.31 22.47 -17.35
N VAL A 339 -16.84 21.69 -16.41
CA VAL A 339 -16.42 20.30 -16.21
C VAL A 339 -16.86 19.44 -17.39
N ASP A 340 -15.92 18.64 -17.91
CA ASP A 340 -16.23 17.47 -18.75
C ASP A 340 -16.04 16.21 -17.92
N LEU A 341 -16.96 15.24 -18.07
CA LEU A 341 -16.87 13.96 -17.35
C LEU A 341 -17.05 12.78 -18.30
N PHE A 342 -16.18 11.80 -18.14
CA PHE A 342 -16.18 10.57 -18.93
C PHE A 342 -16.15 9.35 -18.01
N PHE A 343 -16.74 8.25 -18.46
CA PHE A 343 -16.43 6.91 -17.98
C PHE A 343 -15.62 6.15 -19.02
N GLU A 344 -14.66 5.36 -18.54
CA GLU A 344 -13.77 4.55 -19.37
C GLU A 344 -13.52 3.19 -18.70
N SER A 345 -13.46 2.14 -19.51
CA SER A 345 -13.07 0.79 -19.12
C SER A 345 -12.57 0.02 -20.35
N ALA A 346 -12.26 -1.27 -20.20
CA ALA A 346 -11.93 -2.14 -21.33
C ALA A 346 -13.04 -2.22 -22.38
N ALA A 347 -14.31 -1.98 -21.99
CA ALA A 347 -15.47 -2.00 -22.89
C ALA A 347 -15.63 -0.71 -23.74
N GLY A 348 -14.93 0.38 -23.41
CA GLY A 348 -14.97 1.62 -24.15
C GLY A 348 -14.87 2.89 -23.30
N LYS A 349 -15.12 4.03 -23.97
CA LYS A 349 -15.11 5.36 -23.34
C LYS A 349 -16.35 6.13 -23.75
N MET A 350 -17.02 6.77 -22.79
CA MET A 350 -18.22 7.57 -23.00
C MET A 350 -18.11 8.91 -22.29
N GLN A 351 -18.40 10.00 -22.98
CA GLN A 351 -18.58 11.31 -22.36
C GLN A 351 -20.05 11.45 -21.90
N ILE A 352 -20.24 11.84 -20.64
CA ILE A 352 -21.57 11.99 -20.03
C ILE A 352 -21.87 13.43 -19.61
N ILE A 353 -20.82 14.26 -19.38
CA ILE A 353 -20.94 15.70 -19.10
C ILE A 353 -20.04 16.44 -20.06
N LYS A 354 -20.52 17.54 -20.60
CA LYS A 354 -19.76 18.49 -21.37
C LYS A 354 -20.09 19.91 -20.92
N ASP A 355 -19.06 20.69 -20.59
CA ASP A 355 -19.20 22.07 -20.10
C ASP A 355 -20.28 22.20 -19.02
N GLY A 356 -20.22 21.29 -18.00
CA GLY A 356 -21.13 21.24 -16.87
C GLY A 356 -22.53 20.73 -17.17
N VAL A 357 -22.87 20.41 -18.43
CA VAL A 357 -24.21 19.97 -18.86
C VAL A 357 -24.22 18.50 -19.24
N ALA A 358 -25.24 17.78 -18.76
CA ALA A 358 -25.44 16.38 -19.10
C ALA A 358 -25.71 16.20 -20.60
N LEU A 359 -25.07 15.21 -21.19
CA LEU A 359 -25.32 14.78 -22.57
C LEU A 359 -26.36 13.65 -22.57
N ASP A 360 -27.07 13.50 -23.69
CA ASP A 360 -27.82 12.28 -23.96
C ASP A 360 -26.84 11.14 -24.24
N TYR A 361 -26.96 10.03 -23.53
CA TYR A 361 -26.12 8.84 -23.69
C TYR A 361 -26.94 7.55 -23.65
N SER A 362 -26.36 6.47 -24.14
CA SER A 362 -26.98 5.15 -24.10
C SER A 362 -26.76 4.50 -22.74
N GLU A 363 -27.85 4.24 -22.01
CA GLU A 363 -27.77 3.49 -20.73
C GLU A 363 -27.22 2.08 -20.93
N GLU A 364 -27.52 1.43 -22.06
CA GLU A 364 -26.98 0.09 -22.38
C GLU A 364 -25.45 0.13 -22.55
N GLU A 365 -24.92 1.14 -23.22
CA GLU A 365 -23.48 1.31 -23.40
C GLU A 365 -22.79 1.72 -22.09
N ALA A 366 -23.41 2.60 -21.30
CA ALA A 366 -22.92 2.98 -19.99
C ALA A 366 -22.84 1.77 -19.05
N THR A 367 -23.87 0.93 -19.03
CA THR A 367 -23.88 -0.30 -18.23
C THR A 367 -22.76 -1.26 -18.65
N LYS A 368 -22.48 -1.41 -19.95
CA LYS A 368 -21.36 -2.23 -20.43
C LYS A 368 -20.02 -1.72 -19.90
N ILE A 369 -19.79 -0.40 -19.98
CA ILE A 369 -18.55 0.22 -19.49
C ILE A 369 -18.40 0.01 -17.98
N LEU A 370 -19.49 0.20 -17.21
CA LEU A 370 -19.48 0.11 -15.76
C LEU A 370 -19.52 -1.33 -15.21
N SER A 371 -19.77 -2.34 -16.06
CA SER A 371 -19.75 -3.75 -15.68
C SER A 371 -18.36 -4.39 -15.72
N GLU A 372 -17.35 -3.66 -16.20
CA GLU A 372 -15.97 -4.14 -16.23
C GLU A 372 -15.36 -4.11 -14.80
N PRO A 373 -14.39 -4.99 -14.52
CA PRO A 373 -13.77 -5.07 -13.20
C PRO A 373 -12.91 -3.84 -12.84
N GLU A 374 -12.52 -3.04 -13.83
CA GLU A 374 -11.80 -1.77 -13.66
C GLU A 374 -12.55 -0.66 -14.40
N VAL A 375 -12.99 0.33 -13.65
CA VAL A 375 -13.75 1.49 -14.16
C VAL A 375 -13.05 2.78 -13.80
N THR A 376 -12.85 3.66 -14.78
CA THR A 376 -12.26 4.97 -14.60
C THR A 376 -13.29 6.08 -14.86
N ALA A 377 -13.46 6.99 -13.89
CA ALA A 377 -14.10 8.27 -14.13
C ALA A 377 -13.02 9.33 -14.41
N ILE A 378 -13.12 10.03 -15.54
CA ILE A 378 -12.19 11.09 -15.91
C ILE A 378 -12.92 12.43 -15.86
N ALA A 379 -12.48 13.33 -14.96
CA ALA A 379 -13.02 14.67 -14.82
C ALA A 379 -11.98 15.69 -15.30
N ASP A 380 -12.29 16.41 -16.40
CA ASP A 380 -11.51 17.55 -16.87
C ASP A 380 -12.13 18.84 -16.34
N ILE A 381 -11.41 19.55 -15.47
CA ILE A 381 -11.90 20.79 -14.85
C ILE A 381 -11.43 22.06 -15.58
N LYS A 382 -10.64 21.93 -16.64
CA LYS A 382 -10.24 23.01 -17.60
C LYS A 382 -9.66 24.27 -16.96
N MET A 383 -8.88 24.14 -15.89
CA MET A 383 -8.26 25.26 -15.16
C MET A 383 -6.75 25.36 -15.36
N GLY A 384 -6.10 24.28 -15.81
CA GLY A 384 -4.64 24.20 -15.97
C GLY A 384 -4.20 22.92 -16.65
N THR A 385 -3.04 22.40 -16.26
CA THR A 385 -2.43 21.18 -16.84
C THR A 385 -2.07 20.12 -15.82
N ALA A 386 -2.28 20.39 -14.53
CA ALA A 386 -1.99 19.43 -13.49
C ALA A 386 -3.06 18.33 -13.45
N GLU A 387 -2.64 17.15 -13.03
CA GLU A 387 -3.52 15.99 -12.90
C GLU A 387 -3.17 15.16 -11.66
N ALA A 388 -4.14 14.37 -11.19
CA ALA A 388 -3.94 13.34 -10.18
C ALA A 388 -4.99 12.24 -10.35
N THR A 389 -4.62 11.03 -9.89
CA THR A 389 -5.49 9.86 -9.88
C THR A 389 -5.66 9.35 -8.46
N ALA A 390 -6.86 8.92 -8.12
CA ALA A 390 -7.18 8.23 -6.88
C ALA A 390 -7.87 6.90 -7.19
N TRP A 391 -7.66 5.90 -6.33
CA TRP A 391 -8.19 4.55 -6.49
C TRP A 391 -9.05 4.14 -5.30
N GLY A 392 -10.18 3.58 -5.58
CA GLY A 392 -11.12 3.03 -4.62
C GLY A 392 -11.77 1.77 -5.17
N CYS A 393 -12.84 1.36 -4.54
CA CYS A 393 -13.69 0.27 -5.01
C CYS A 393 -15.16 0.66 -4.90
N ASP A 394 -16.04 -0.14 -5.45
CA ASP A 394 -17.47 -0.07 -5.22
C ASP A 394 -17.85 -0.32 -3.74
N LEU A 395 -19.09 -0.11 -3.37
CA LEU A 395 -19.64 -0.39 -2.04
C LEU A 395 -20.77 -1.42 -2.16
N THR A 396 -20.51 -2.61 -1.63
CA THR A 396 -21.40 -3.77 -1.76
C THR A 396 -22.12 -4.12 -0.45
N TYR A 397 -23.10 -5.00 -0.51
CA TYR A 397 -23.71 -5.59 0.69
C TYR A 397 -22.74 -6.45 1.49
N ASP A 398 -21.75 -7.07 0.84
CA ASP A 398 -20.79 -7.93 1.49
C ASP A 398 -19.81 -7.14 2.39
N TYR A 399 -19.52 -5.86 2.07
CA TYR A 399 -18.77 -4.99 2.97
C TYR A 399 -19.45 -4.91 4.36
N VAL A 400 -20.76 -4.64 4.37
CA VAL A 400 -21.51 -4.55 5.63
C VAL A 400 -21.55 -5.89 6.35
N LYS A 401 -21.75 -6.99 5.62
CA LYS A 401 -21.79 -8.33 6.18
C LYS A 401 -20.47 -8.75 6.83
N ILE A 402 -19.34 -8.52 6.14
CA ILE A 402 -17.99 -8.82 6.65
C ILE A 402 -17.73 -8.03 7.93
N ASN A 403 -18.00 -6.71 7.93
CA ASN A 403 -17.69 -5.85 9.05
C ASN A 403 -18.66 -5.98 10.24
N ALA A 404 -19.91 -6.37 10.01
CA ALA A 404 -20.86 -6.65 11.08
C ALA A 404 -20.48 -7.87 11.93
N ASP A 405 -19.80 -8.84 11.32
CA ASP A 405 -19.35 -10.08 11.98
C ASP A 405 -17.87 -10.02 12.43
N TYR A 406 -17.13 -8.98 12.02
CA TYR A 406 -15.73 -8.77 12.43
C TYR A 406 -15.67 -8.34 13.89
N ARG A 407 -15.56 -9.32 14.79
CA ARG A 407 -15.47 -9.07 16.24
C ARG A 407 -14.02 -8.99 16.67
N SER A 408 -13.75 -7.89 17.36
CA SER A 408 -12.51 -7.72 18.12
C SER A 408 -12.43 -8.67 19.32
#